data_a3b181506f2551ce216ffc85b86da656
#
_entry.id   a3b181506f2551ce216ffc85b86da656
#
_cell.length_a   1.000
_cell.length_b   1.000
_cell.length_c   1.000
_cell.angle_alpha   90.00
_cell.angle_beta   90.00
_cell.angle_gamma   90.00
#
_symmetry.space_group_name_H-M   'P 1'
#
loop_
_entity.id
_entity.type
_entity.pdbx_description
1 polymer ?
#
loop_
_entity_poly.entity_id
_entity_poly.type
_entity_poly.pdbx_seq_one_letter_code
_entity_poly.pdbx_strand_id
1 'polypeptide(L)'
;LVHEDHKAPIAAVNVWYHVGSKNEKPGKSGFAHLFEHLMFNGSENYNDDYFQALERIGGTDLNGTTNTDRTNYFQNVPVAALDQVLFLESDRMGHLLGAIDQERLDEQRGVVQNEKRQGENQPYGKQWDLLTKAMYPKGHPYSWTVIGEMEDLNAASLEDVQEWFKSYYGAANAVVAVAGDINPQEVYNKVLNYFGDIPSGPTIARQEVNIPLKSSDTYQVYEDRVPEARILFSWN
;
A
#
# COMPACT_ATOMS: atom_id res chain seq x y z
N LEU A 1 15.46 10.33 0.65
CA LEU A 1 15.41 11.51 -0.21
C LEU A 1 15.02 12.74 0.58
N VAL A 2 15.70 13.87 0.41
CA VAL A 2 15.36 15.11 1.11
C VAL A 2 15.29 16.24 0.10
N HIS A 3 14.23 17.06 0.18
CA HIS A 3 14.04 18.24 -0.67
C HIS A 3 13.68 19.45 0.19
N GLU A 4 14.52 20.48 0.16
CA GLU A 4 14.35 21.73 0.90
C GLU A 4 13.49 22.73 0.09
N ASP A 5 12.39 23.24 0.71
CA ASP A 5 11.53 24.28 0.15
C ASP A 5 10.90 25.09 1.29
N HIS A 6 11.30 26.36 1.44
CA HIS A 6 10.89 27.25 2.53
C HIS A 6 9.64 28.10 2.25
N LYS A 7 8.81 27.72 1.27
CA LYS A 7 7.61 28.49 0.90
C LYS A 7 6.48 28.41 1.92
N ALA A 8 6.43 27.32 2.71
CA ALA A 8 5.43 27.12 3.74
C ALA A 8 6.03 26.33 4.92
N PRO A 9 5.61 26.58 6.18
CA PRO A 9 6.18 25.93 7.39
C PRO A 9 5.65 24.51 7.57
N ILE A 10 5.70 23.70 6.53
CA ILE A 10 5.22 22.31 6.49
C ILE A 10 6.31 21.38 5.99
N ALA A 11 6.22 20.11 6.41
CA ALA A 11 7.00 19.00 5.89
C ALA A 11 6.07 17.92 5.35
N ALA A 12 6.29 17.50 4.11
CA ALA A 12 5.68 16.32 3.52
C ALA A 12 6.58 15.12 3.78
N VAL A 13 6.04 14.05 4.35
CA VAL A 13 6.75 12.79 4.58
C VAL A 13 6.06 11.69 3.79
N ASN A 14 6.83 10.92 3.02
CA ASN A 14 6.33 9.78 2.25
C ASN A 14 7.28 8.60 2.44
N VAL A 15 6.75 7.48 2.91
CA VAL A 15 7.47 6.22 3.00
C VAL A 15 6.94 5.28 1.93
N TRP A 16 7.81 4.89 1.02
CA TRP A 16 7.51 4.08 -0.16
C TRP A 16 8.15 2.70 -0.03
N TYR A 17 7.35 1.65 -0.17
CA TYR A 17 7.80 0.26 -0.19
C TYR A 17 7.65 -0.32 -1.60
N HIS A 18 8.70 -1.00 -2.10
CA HIS A 18 8.69 -1.68 -3.39
C HIS A 18 7.98 -3.03 -3.30
N VAL A 19 6.71 -3.00 -2.90
CA VAL A 19 5.83 -4.16 -2.80
C VAL A 19 4.42 -3.75 -3.16
N GLY A 20 3.75 -4.54 -3.98
CA GLY A 20 2.37 -4.34 -4.39
C GLY A 20 1.70 -5.66 -4.75
N SER A 21 0.53 -5.59 -5.38
CA SER A 21 -0.25 -6.81 -5.65
C SER A 21 0.45 -7.81 -6.55
N LYS A 22 1.44 -7.41 -7.37
CA LYS A 22 2.25 -8.35 -8.18
C LYS A 22 3.05 -9.36 -7.34
N ASN A 23 3.35 -9.02 -6.09
CA ASN A 23 4.13 -9.84 -5.18
C ASN A 23 3.27 -10.88 -4.46
N GLU A 24 1.96 -10.83 -4.62
CA GLU A 24 1.02 -11.77 -3.99
C GLU A 24 1.18 -13.17 -4.59
N LYS A 25 1.06 -14.17 -3.71
CA LYS A 25 1.06 -15.58 -4.13
C LYS A 25 -0.31 -15.97 -4.68
N PRO A 26 -0.40 -16.98 -5.55
CA PRO A 26 -1.69 -17.57 -5.96
C PRO A 26 -2.55 -17.94 -4.74
N GLY A 27 -3.81 -17.53 -4.75
CA GLY A 27 -4.75 -17.73 -3.62
C GLY A 27 -4.60 -16.74 -2.49
N LYS A 28 -3.85 -15.63 -2.70
CA LYS A 28 -3.62 -14.56 -1.74
C LYS A 28 -3.78 -13.17 -2.37
N SER A 29 -4.63 -13.04 -3.39
CA SER A 29 -4.89 -11.75 -4.01
C SER A 29 -5.63 -10.79 -3.07
N GLY A 30 -5.32 -9.50 -3.16
CA GLY A 30 -5.85 -8.46 -2.26
C GLY A 30 -5.06 -8.29 -0.96
N PHE A 31 -4.04 -9.12 -0.74
CA PHE A 31 -3.29 -9.12 0.52
C PHE A 31 -2.42 -7.86 0.68
N ALA A 32 -1.84 -7.35 -0.39
CA ALA A 32 -1.06 -6.11 -0.36
C ALA A 32 -1.90 -4.91 0.12
N HIS A 33 -3.15 -4.82 -0.34
CA HIS A 33 -4.09 -3.79 0.07
C HIS A 33 -4.60 -4.00 1.51
N LEU A 34 -4.94 -5.24 1.88
CA LEU A 34 -5.29 -5.58 3.27
C LEU A 34 -4.15 -5.20 4.23
N PHE A 35 -2.91 -5.45 3.83
CA PHE A 35 -1.74 -5.09 4.64
C PHE A 35 -1.56 -3.57 4.75
N GLU A 36 -1.86 -2.80 3.70
CA GLU A 36 -1.92 -1.33 3.78
C GLU A 36 -2.85 -0.88 4.90
N HIS A 37 -4.06 -1.45 4.99
CA HIS A 37 -5.02 -1.15 6.07
C HIS A 37 -4.46 -1.48 7.45
N LEU A 38 -3.83 -2.66 7.61
CA LEU A 38 -3.23 -3.07 8.89
C LEU A 38 -2.16 -2.09 9.38
N MET A 39 -1.43 -1.45 8.49
CA MET A 39 -0.39 -0.47 8.82
C MET A 39 -0.93 0.79 9.49
N PHE A 40 -2.23 1.05 9.47
CA PHE A 40 -2.86 2.19 10.15
C PHE A 40 -3.44 1.86 11.54
N ASN A 41 -3.47 0.58 11.92
CA ASN A 41 -4.08 0.12 13.16
C ASN A 41 -3.17 0.13 14.40
N GLY A 42 -2.05 0.82 14.34
CA GLY A 42 -1.08 0.92 15.42
C GLY A 42 0.17 0.06 15.22
N SER A 43 1.13 0.27 16.10
CA SER A 43 2.42 -0.41 16.19
C SER A 43 2.75 -0.71 17.65
N GLU A 44 3.85 -1.41 17.93
CA GLU A 44 4.16 -1.92 19.28
C GLU A 44 4.33 -0.81 20.31
N ASN A 45 4.92 0.34 19.91
CA ASN A 45 5.15 1.47 20.80
C ASN A 45 4.10 2.58 20.65
N TYR A 46 3.24 2.50 19.65
CA TYR A 46 2.06 3.33 19.46
C TYR A 46 0.86 2.47 19.03
N ASN A 47 0.24 1.81 20.00
CA ASN A 47 -0.85 0.86 19.77
C ASN A 47 -2.23 1.52 19.73
N ASP A 48 -2.40 2.53 18.85
CA ASP A 48 -3.65 3.29 18.65
C ASP A 48 -3.79 3.68 17.17
N ASP A 49 -4.92 4.28 16.82
CA ASP A 49 -5.23 4.76 15.47
C ASP A 49 -4.20 5.78 14.98
N TYR A 50 -3.58 5.44 13.85
CA TYR A 50 -2.53 6.23 13.26
C TYR A 50 -3.03 7.57 12.68
N PHE A 51 -4.23 7.58 12.09
CA PHE A 51 -4.84 8.81 11.58
C PHE A 51 -5.11 9.80 12.69
N GLN A 52 -5.66 9.35 13.81
CA GLN A 52 -5.91 10.21 14.97
C GLN A 52 -4.61 10.78 15.55
N ALA A 53 -3.54 9.98 15.58
CA ALA A 53 -2.23 10.46 16.02
C ALA A 53 -1.75 11.64 15.19
N LEU A 54 -1.80 11.50 13.87
CA LEU A 54 -1.35 12.51 12.92
C LEU A 54 -2.24 13.76 12.93
N GLU A 55 -3.57 13.59 12.99
CA GLU A 55 -4.51 14.72 13.09
C GLU A 55 -4.28 15.58 14.33
N ARG A 56 -3.99 14.96 15.48
CA ARG A 56 -3.68 15.68 16.75
C ARG A 56 -2.46 16.59 16.66
N ILE A 57 -1.51 16.28 15.79
CA ILE A 57 -0.31 17.07 15.56
C ILE A 57 -0.39 18.00 14.36
N GLY A 58 -1.60 18.15 13.79
CA GLY A 58 -1.86 19.04 12.66
C GLY A 58 -1.56 18.41 11.28
N GLY A 59 -1.56 17.08 11.20
CA GLY A 59 -1.40 16.36 9.94
C GLY A 59 -2.54 16.60 8.98
N THR A 60 -2.21 16.72 7.69
CA THR A 60 -3.14 16.84 6.57
C THR A 60 -2.72 15.92 5.44
N ASP A 61 -3.61 15.67 4.48
CA ASP A 61 -3.37 14.81 3.32
C ASP A 61 -2.87 13.41 3.70
N LEU A 62 -3.38 12.89 4.83
CA LEU A 62 -3.03 11.59 5.38
C LEU A 62 -3.60 10.49 4.50
N ASN A 63 -2.75 9.60 3.98
CA ASN A 63 -3.25 8.44 3.23
C ASN A 63 -2.18 7.34 3.09
N GLY A 64 -2.65 6.15 2.69
CA GLY A 64 -1.87 5.10 2.08
C GLY A 64 -2.41 4.80 0.69
N THR A 65 -1.58 4.27 -0.17
CA THR A 65 -2.02 3.76 -1.47
C THR A 65 -1.24 2.52 -1.85
N THR A 66 -1.94 1.55 -2.42
CA THR A 66 -1.36 0.34 -2.98
C THR A 66 -1.70 0.24 -4.46
N ASN A 67 -0.72 -0.13 -5.28
CA ASN A 67 -0.96 -0.54 -6.65
C ASN A 67 -0.25 -1.87 -6.95
N THR A 68 -0.14 -2.22 -8.21
CA THR A 68 0.50 -3.46 -8.63
C THR A 68 1.96 -3.56 -8.20
N ASP A 69 2.68 -2.44 -8.15
CA ASP A 69 4.14 -2.40 -8.01
C ASP A 69 4.64 -1.86 -6.68
N ARG A 70 3.83 -1.08 -5.98
CA ARG A 70 4.27 -0.35 -4.78
C ARG A 70 3.15 -0.13 -3.77
N THR A 71 3.53 0.09 -2.51
CA THR A 71 2.69 0.60 -1.43
C THR A 71 3.38 1.80 -0.80
N ASN A 72 2.67 2.89 -0.56
CA ASN A 72 3.25 4.04 0.12
C ASN A 72 2.27 4.67 1.13
N TYR A 73 2.86 5.36 2.10
CA TYR A 73 2.15 6.06 3.17
C TYR A 73 2.68 7.50 3.21
N PHE A 74 1.79 8.47 3.30
CA PHE A 74 2.20 9.87 3.23
C PHE A 74 1.29 10.80 4.02
N GLN A 75 1.85 11.91 4.46
CA GLN A 75 1.18 12.97 5.20
C GLN A 75 1.96 14.27 5.08
N ASN A 76 1.25 15.38 5.24
CA ASN A 76 1.84 16.70 5.44
C ASN A 76 1.66 17.09 6.91
N VAL A 77 2.70 17.66 7.53
CA VAL A 77 2.64 18.09 8.93
C VAL A 77 3.33 19.44 9.10
N PRO A 78 2.99 20.24 10.14
CA PRO A 78 3.83 21.34 10.57
C PRO A 78 5.26 20.86 10.86
N VAL A 79 6.27 21.62 10.48
CA VAL A 79 7.69 21.22 10.66
C VAL A 79 8.00 20.82 12.11
N ALA A 80 7.38 21.50 13.09
CA ALA A 80 7.54 21.17 14.51
C ALA A 80 7.07 19.75 14.89
N ALA A 81 6.23 19.11 14.05
CA ALA A 81 5.71 17.76 14.26
C ALA A 81 6.51 16.67 13.51
N LEU A 82 7.59 17.04 12.82
CA LEU A 82 8.36 16.09 12.00
C LEU A 82 8.91 14.92 12.81
N ASP A 83 9.38 15.14 14.03
CA ASP A 83 9.90 14.08 14.89
C ASP A 83 8.82 13.03 15.24
N GLN A 84 7.60 13.49 15.53
CA GLN A 84 6.48 12.58 15.82
C GLN A 84 6.13 11.72 14.60
N VAL A 85 6.13 12.30 13.40
CA VAL A 85 5.88 11.54 12.17
C VAL A 85 6.97 10.53 11.92
N LEU A 86 8.25 10.93 12.02
CA LEU A 86 9.36 10.01 11.83
C LEU A 86 9.36 8.87 12.86
N PHE A 87 8.97 9.15 14.10
CA PHE A 87 8.76 8.12 15.11
C PHE A 87 7.67 7.14 14.69
N LEU A 88 6.46 7.63 14.34
CA LEU A 88 5.34 6.78 13.95
C LEU A 88 5.66 5.92 12.70
N GLU A 89 6.30 6.52 11.69
CA GLU A 89 6.70 5.80 10.48
C GLU A 89 7.78 4.74 10.75
N SER A 90 8.77 5.05 11.58
CA SER A 90 9.81 4.09 11.94
C SER A 90 9.27 2.97 12.81
N ASP A 91 8.36 3.27 13.75
CA ASP A 91 7.77 2.27 14.62
C ASP A 91 6.94 1.26 13.84
N ARG A 92 6.08 1.70 12.92
CA ARG A 92 5.35 0.74 12.07
C ARG A 92 6.24 0.01 11.06
N MET A 93 7.39 0.57 10.64
CA MET A 93 8.35 -0.14 9.80
C MET A 93 9.11 -1.23 10.56
N GLY A 94 9.52 -0.96 11.79
CA GLY A 94 10.35 -1.87 12.59
C GLY A 94 9.58 -2.75 13.57
N HIS A 95 8.41 -2.28 14.07
CA HIS A 95 7.72 -2.81 15.24
C HIS A 95 6.20 -2.93 15.04
N LEU A 96 5.77 -3.49 13.89
CA LEU A 96 4.35 -3.64 13.56
C LEU A 96 3.74 -4.92 14.16
N LEU A 97 4.45 -6.05 14.05
CA LEU A 97 3.86 -7.37 14.20
C LEU A 97 3.29 -7.64 15.58
N GLY A 98 3.89 -7.10 16.63
CA GLY A 98 3.39 -7.27 18.00
C GLY A 98 2.06 -6.55 18.26
N ALA A 99 1.69 -5.59 17.41
CA ALA A 99 0.42 -4.89 17.50
C ALA A 99 -0.71 -5.53 16.69
N ILE A 100 -0.40 -6.47 15.78
CA ILE A 100 -1.40 -7.09 14.91
C ILE A 100 -1.84 -8.44 15.49
N ASP A 101 -3.06 -8.51 15.93
CA ASP A 101 -3.73 -9.73 16.41
C ASP A 101 -4.84 -10.19 15.45
N GLN A 102 -5.51 -11.28 15.81
CA GLN A 102 -6.59 -11.83 14.98
C GLN A 102 -7.79 -10.91 14.87
N GLU A 103 -8.11 -10.16 15.92
CA GLU A 103 -9.24 -9.23 15.93
C GLU A 103 -9.03 -8.10 14.91
N ARG A 104 -7.85 -7.50 14.89
CA ARG A 104 -7.48 -6.46 13.92
C ARG A 104 -7.44 -6.99 12.49
N LEU A 105 -6.89 -8.18 12.30
CA LEU A 105 -6.91 -8.82 10.98
C LEU A 105 -8.34 -9.05 10.49
N ASP A 106 -9.23 -9.55 11.33
CA ASP A 106 -10.62 -9.83 10.97
C ASP A 106 -11.41 -8.55 10.71
N GLU A 107 -11.17 -7.50 11.49
CA GLU A 107 -11.75 -6.17 11.30
C GLU A 107 -11.35 -5.60 9.94
N GLN A 108 -10.05 -5.51 9.65
CA GLN A 108 -9.57 -4.91 8.40
C GLN A 108 -9.92 -5.76 7.17
N ARG A 109 -9.95 -7.10 7.31
CA ARG A 109 -10.52 -7.97 6.28
C ARG A 109 -11.96 -7.59 5.97
N GLY A 110 -12.77 -7.35 6.99
CA GLY A 110 -14.17 -6.92 6.84
C GLY A 110 -14.29 -5.58 6.10
N VAL A 111 -13.41 -4.62 6.40
CA VAL A 111 -13.36 -3.32 5.72
C VAL A 111 -13.05 -3.50 4.23
N VAL A 112 -11.97 -4.19 3.89
CA VAL A 112 -11.56 -4.44 2.48
C VAL A 112 -12.64 -5.20 1.70
N GLN A 113 -13.29 -6.18 2.32
CA GLN A 113 -14.42 -6.89 1.71
C GLN A 113 -15.61 -5.98 1.42
N ASN A 114 -15.89 -5.05 2.31
CA ASN A 114 -16.97 -4.06 2.10
C ASN A 114 -16.63 -3.09 0.99
N GLU A 115 -15.38 -2.62 0.92
CA GLU A 115 -14.89 -1.79 -0.18
C GLU A 115 -15.04 -2.49 -1.53
N LYS A 116 -14.64 -3.78 -1.61
CA LYS A 116 -14.83 -4.60 -2.81
C LYS A 116 -16.30 -4.67 -3.22
N ARG A 117 -17.20 -5.00 -2.28
CA ARG A 117 -18.65 -5.06 -2.56
C ARG A 117 -19.21 -3.72 -3.02
N GLN A 118 -18.80 -2.64 -2.37
CA GLN A 118 -19.22 -1.28 -2.75
C GLN A 118 -18.70 -0.90 -4.12
N GLY A 119 -17.41 -1.17 -4.42
CA GLY A 119 -16.81 -0.92 -5.72
C GLY A 119 -17.49 -1.69 -6.86
N GLU A 120 -17.74 -2.98 -6.65
CA GLU A 120 -18.41 -3.82 -7.66
C GLU A 120 -19.88 -3.45 -7.90
N ASN A 121 -20.55 -2.84 -6.92
CA ASN A 121 -21.94 -2.35 -7.04
C ASN A 121 -22.04 -0.99 -7.73
N GLN A 122 -20.92 -0.28 -7.95
CA GLN A 122 -20.94 0.97 -8.71
C GLN A 122 -21.10 0.69 -10.22
N PRO A 123 -21.72 1.60 -10.98
CA PRO A 123 -21.69 1.53 -12.44
C PRO A 123 -20.26 1.38 -12.95
N TYR A 124 -20.03 0.43 -13.83
CA TYR A 124 -18.69 0.05 -14.37
C TYR A 124 -17.73 -0.53 -13.32
N GLY A 125 -18.18 -0.90 -12.12
CA GLY A 125 -17.33 -1.32 -11.00
C GLY A 125 -16.46 -2.54 -11.29
N LYS A 126 -16.89 -3.42 -12.19
CA LYS A 126 -16.11 -4.61 -12.61
C LYS A 126 -15.19 -4.39 -13.81
N GLN A 127 -15.15 -3.17 -14.35
CA GLN A 127 -14.39 -2.84 -15.56
C GLN A 127 -12.92 -3.23 -15.47
N TRP A 128 -12.26 -2.89 -14.36
CA TRP A 128 -10.83 -3.15 -14.19
C TRP A 128 -10.52 -4.63 -13.99
N ASP A 129 -11.36 -5.37 -13.27
CA ASP A 129 -11.22 -6.82 -13.12
C ASP A 129 -11.33 -7.55 -14.46
N LEU A 130 -12.34 -7.21 -15.25
CA LEU A 130 -12.52 -7.76 -16.59
C LEU A 130 -11.35 -7.41 -17.52
N LEU A 131 -10.87 -6.18 -17.45
CA LEU A 131 -9.78 -5.70 -18.29
C LEU A 131 -8.45 -6.42 -17.97
N THR A 132 -8.08 -6.52 -16.70
CA THR A 132 -6.84 -7.20 -16.28
C THR A 132 -6.86 -8.69 -16.69
N LYS A 133 -7.98 -9.38 -16.47
CA LYS A 133 -8.17 -10.78 -16.87
C LYS A 133 -8.17 -10.97 -18.40
N ALA A 134 -8.60 -9.96 -19.15
CA ALA A 134 -8.56 -9.98 -20.61
C ALA A 134 -7.17 -9.70 -21.17
N MET A 135 -6.39 -8.85 -20.52
CA MET A 135 -5.05 -8.46 -20.97
C MET A 135 -3.98 -9.47 -20.61
N TYR A 136 -4.05 -10.05 -19.41
CA TYR A 136 -3.00 -10.91 -18.87
C TYR A 136 -3.46 -12.35 -18.70
N PRO A 137 -2.62 -13.35 -19.02
CA PRO A 137 -2.97 -14.76 -18.82
C PRO A 137 -3.09 -15.07 -17.32
N LYS A 138 -3.89 -16.06 -16.98
CA LYS A 138 -4.07 -16.51 -15.60
C LYS A 138 -2.71 -16.86 -14.96
N GLY A 139 -2.46 -16.31 -13.78
CA GLY A 139 -1.20 -16.48 -13.04
C GLY A 139 -0.11 -15.46 -13.38
N HIS A 140 -0.35 -14.58 -14.36
CA HIS A 140 0.53 -13.43 -14.57
C HIS A 140 0.36 -12.45 -13.40
N PRO A 141 1.44 -11.84 -12.87
CA PRO A 141 1.37 -10.94 -11.71
C PRO A 141 0.43 -9.74 -11.85
N TYR A 142 0.05 -9.38 -13.07
CA TYR A 142 -0.89 -8.29 -13.37
C TYR A 142 -2.29 -8.79 -13.79
N SER A 143 -2.60 -10.10 -13.61
CA SER A 143 -3.88 -10.67 -14.02
C SER A 143 -5.00 -10.56 -12.98
N TRP A 144 -4.73 -9.96 -11.83
CA TRP A 144 -5.73 -9.67 -10.78
C TRP A 144 -5.67 -8.21 -10.34
N THR A 145 -6.74 -7.74 -9.74
CA THR A 145 -6.83 -6.38 -9.22
C THR A 145 -6.26 -6.28 -7.81
N VAL A 146 -5.85 -5.08 -7.42
CA VAL A 146 -5.28 -4.79 -6.09
C VAL A 146 -6.27 -5.12 -4.96
N ILE A 147 -7.58 -4.97 -5.19
CA ILE A 147 -8.61 -5.33 -4.21
C ILE A 147 -8.72 -6.85 -4.00
N GLY A 148 -8.26 -7.66 -4.95
CA GLY A 148 -8.22 -9.12 -4.87
C GLY A 148 -9.57 -9.82 -4.99
N GLU A 149 -9.55 -11.13 -4.75
CA GLU A 149 -10.75 -11.98 -4.75
C GLU A 149 -11.27 -12.21 -3.33
N MET A 150 -12.58 -12.36 -3.18
CA MET A 150 -13.23 -12.48 -1.87
C MET A 150 -12.78 -13.74 -1.12
N GLU A 151 -12.58 -14.84 -1.85
CA GLU A 151 -12.11 -16.11 -1.32
C GLU A 151 -10.69 -15.99 -0.76
N ASP A 152 -9.82 -15.26 -1.46
CA ASP A 152 -8.43 -15.04 -1.06
C ASP A 152 -8.35 -14.15 0.18
N LEU A 153 -9.17 -13.11 0.27
CA LEU A 153 -9.29 -12.26 1.45
C LEU A 153 -9.77 -13.06 2.67
N ASN A 154 -10.73 -13.97 2.49
CA ASN A 154 -11.20 -14.86 3.55
C ASN A 154 -10.10 -15.81 4.06
N ALA A 155 -9.19 -16.22 3.18
CA ALA A 155 -8.11 -17.14 3.50
C ALA A 155 -6.87 -16.46 4.12
N ALA A 156 -6.86 -15.11 4.25
CA ALA A 156 -5.75 -14.39 4.86
C ALA A 156 -5.61 -14.73 6.35
N SER A 157 -4.39 -15.05 6.79
CA SER A 157 -4.05 -15.46 8.16
C SER A 157 -3.00 -14.56 8.79
N LEU A 158 -2.79 -14.68 10.11
CA LEU A 158 -1.71 -13.99 10.82
C LEU A 158 -0.32 -14.44 10.34
N GLU A 159 -0.18 -15.68 9.94
CA GLU A 159 1.06 -16.19 9.35
C GLU A 159 1.38 -15.49 8.04
N ASP A 160 0.37 -15.23 7.21
CA ASP A 160 0.52 -14.45 5.98
C ASP A 160 0.95 -13.01 6.28
N VAL A 161 0.38 -12.38 7.31
CA VAL A 161 0.77 -11.03 7.77
C VAL A 161 2.24 -11.01 8.17
N GLN A 162 2.67 -11.99 8.97
CA GLN A 162 4.06 -12.08 9.41
C GLN A 162 5.03 -12.34 8.25
N GLU A 163 4.66 -13.24 7.33
CA GLU A 163 5.48 -13.56 6.16
C GLU A 163 5.62 -12.33 5.26
N TRP A 164 4.52 -11.62 4.99
CA TRP A 164 4.51 -10.44 4.14
C TRP A 164 5.38 -9.31 4.71
N PHE A 165 5.20 -9.00 5.98
CA PHE A 165 6.00 -7.99 6.66
C PHE A 165 7.49 -8.31 6.60
N LYS A 166 7.87 -9.52 7.03
CA LYS A 166 9.27 -9.96 7.04
C LYS A 166 9.90 -9.99 5.64
N SER A 167 9.10 -10.28 4.62
CA SER A 167 9.59 -10.38 3.25
C SER A 167 9.78 -9.03 2.57
N TYR A 168 8.90 -8.05 2.85
CA TYR A 168 8.81 -6.84 2.02
C TYR A 168 8.97 -5.52 2.76
N TYR A 169 8.77 -5.47 4.08
CA TYR A 169 8.78 -4.22 4.85
C TYR A 169 10.13 -3.92 5.55
N GLY A 170 11.19 -4.56 5.12
CA GLY A 170 12.54 -4.23 5.58
C GLY A 170 13.05 -2.89 5.01
N ALA A 171 13.97 -2.23 5.74
CA ALA A 171 14.49 -0.92 5.38
C ALA A 171 15.15 -0.87 3.98
N ALA A 172 15.77 -1.98 3.52
CA ALA A 172 16.39 -2.04 2.19
C ALA A 172 15.37 -2.04 1.03
N ASN A 173 14.09 -2.29 1.31
CA ASN A 173 13.00 -2.25 0.32
C ASN A 173 12.17 -0.97 0.40
N ALA A 174 12.61 0.03 1.16
CA ALA A 174 11.88 1.26 1.40
C ALA A 174 12.66 2.50 0.96
N VAL A 175 11.92 3.56 0.66
CA VAL A 175 12.45 4.91 0.45
C VAL A 175 11.68 5.85 1.34
N VAL A 176 12.38 6.56 2.24
CA VAL A 176 11.84 7.68 3.00
C VAL A 176 12.13 8.96 2.25
N ALA A 177 11.08 9.71 1.90
CA ALA A 177 11.17 11.02 1.27
C ALA A 177 10.59 12.08 2.21
N VAL A 178 11.36 13.15 2.44
CA VAL A 178 10.94 14.31 3.24
C VAL A 178 11.16 15.57 2.41
N ALA A 179 10.11 16.38 2.27
CA ALA A 179 10.17 17.64 1.51
C ALA A 179 9.49 18.75 2.30
N GLY A 180 10.02 19.98 2.22
CA GLY A 180 9.39 21.14 2.85
C GLY A 180 10.36 22.12 3.49
N ASP A 181 9.88 22.84 4.51
CA ASP A 181 10.65 23.84 5.26
C ASP A 181 11.61 23.17 6.27
N ILE A 182 12.63 22.56 5.74
CA ILE A 182 13.55 21.68 6.48
C ILE A 182 15.00 21.93 6.10
N ASN A 183 15.92 21.63 7.00
CA ASN A 183 17.34 21.52 6.69
C ASN A 183 17.69 20.09 6.31
N PRO A 184 18.28 19.81 5.14
CA PRO A 184 18.58 18.45 4.68
C PRO A 184 19.46 17.64 5.60
N GLN A 185 20.48 18.27 6.20
CA GLN A 185 21.41 17.57 7.12
C GLN A 185 20.73 17.20 8.44
N GLU A 186 19.88 18.07 8.96
CA GLU A 186 19.10 17.79 10.18
C GLU A 186 18.12 16.66 9.96
N VAL A 187 17.39 16.67 8.82
CA VAL A 187 16.47 15.58 8.46
C VAL A 187 17.21 14.25 8.26
N TYR A 188 18.36 14.26 7.59
CA TYR A 188 19.17 13.07 7.45
C TYR A 188 19.54 12.47 8.82
N ASN A 189 19.99 13.30 9.76
CA ASN A 189 20.33 12.86 11.11
C ASN A 189 19.11 12.33 11.88
N LYS A 190 17.94 12.96 11.73
CA LYS A 190 16.68 12.49 12.31
C LYS A 190 16.28 11.13 11.74
N VAL A 191 16.28 10.98 10.41
CA VAL A 191 15.97 9.70 9.76
C VAL A 191 16.96 8.62 10.21
N LEU A 192 18.25 8.92 10.29
CA LEU A 192 19.25 7.97 10.81
C LEU A 192 18.95 7.55 12.25
N ASN A 193 18.52 8.49 13.10
CA ASN A 193 18.18 8.21 14.49
C ASN A 193 16.93 7.33 14.65
N TYR A 194 15.88 7.56 13.84
CA TYR A 194 14.61 6.84 13.95
C TYR A 194 14.60 5.51 13.18
N PHE A 195 15.30 5.43 12.06
CA PHE A 195 15.25 4.26 11.15
C PHE A 195 16.54 3.44 11.12
N GLY A 196 17.62 3.94 11.73
CA GLY A 196 18.96 3.38 11.53
C GLY A 196 19.20 1.99 12.14
N ASP A 197 18.40 1.59 13.11
CA ASP A 197 18.43 0.27 13.75
C ASP A 197 17.43 -0.74 13.15
N ILE A 198 16.56 -0.28 12.23
CA ILE A 198 15.59 -1.16 11.58
C ILE A 198 16.33 -2.14 10.65
N PRO A 199 16.06 -3.45 10.78
CA PRO A 199 16.69 -4.45 9.92
C PRO A 199 16.46 -4.18 8.43
N SER A 200 17.49 -4.39 7.64
CA SER A 200 17.41 -4.23 6.17
C SER A 200 16.36 -5.14 5.51
N GLY A 201 16.07 -6.28 6.15
CA GLY A 201 15.23 -7.32 5.57
C GLY A 201 15.97 -8.18 4.53
N PRO A 202 15.30 -9.17 3.93
CA PRO A 202 15.89 -10.04 2.93
C PRO A 202 16.12 -9.28 1.61
N THR A 203 17.06 -9.75 0.81
CA THR A 203 17.19 -9.29 -0.56
C THR A 203 16.01 -9.77 -1.39
N ILE A 204 15.26 -8.83 -1.95
CA ILE A 204 14.12 -9.12 -2.80
C ILE A 204 14.61 -9.30 -4.24
N ALA A 205 14.35 -10.48 -4.80
CA ALA A 205 14.64 -10.72 -6.22
C ALA A 205 13.69 -9.86 -7.06
N ARG A 206 14.24 -9.12 -8.02
CA ARG A 206 13.44 -8.37 -8.98
C ARG A 206 12.64 -9.35 -9.84
N GLN A 207 11.32 -9.24 -9.75
CA GLN A 207 10.44 -10.08 -10.55
C GLN A 207 10.47 -9.59 -12.01
N GLU A 208 10.91 -10.48 -12.91
CA GLU A 208 10.79 -10.21 -14.34
C GLU A 208 9.36 -10.51 -14.79
N VAL A 209 8.70 -9.52 -15.31
CA VAL A 209 7.33 -9.61 -15.80
C VAL A 209 7.36 -9.50 -17.31
N ASN A 210 7.04 -10.60 -18.00
CA ASN A 210 6.95 -10.61 -19.45
C ASN A 210 5.64 -10.01 -19.92
N ILE A 211 5.70 -9.09 -20.88
CA ILE A 211 4.50 -8.56 -21.54
C ILE A 211 3.92 -9.66 -22.45
N PRO A 212 2.70 -10.15 -22.20
CA PRO A 212 2.11 -11.20 -23.03
C PRO A 212 1.72 -10.62 -24.38
N LEU A 213 2.23 -11.22 -25.44
CA LEU A 213 1.85 -10.87 -26.80
C LEU A 213 0.58 -11.64 -27.20
N LYS A 214 -0.42 -10.92 -27.65
CA LYS A 214 -1.64 -11.51 -28.24
C LYS A 214 -1.45 -11.68 -29.74
N SER A 215 -1.85 -12.84 -30.26
CA SER A 215 -1.77 -13.15 -31.69
C SER A 215 -2.98 -12.66 -32.48
N SER A 216 -4.04 -12.24 -31.80
CA SER A 216 -5.28 -11.74 -32.43
C SER A 216 -6.03 -10.82 -31.48
N ASP A 217 -6.88 -9.98 -32.06
CA ASP A 217 -7.81 -9.16 -31.29
C ASP A 217 -8.83 -10.03 -30.55
N THR A 218 -9.21 -9.58 -29.36
CA THR A 218 -10.29 -10.20 -28.58
C THR A 218 -11.38 -9.17 -28.35
N TYR A 219 -12.62 -9.61 -28.41
CA TYR A 219 -13.79 -8.78 -28.15
C TYR A 219 -14.65 -9.43 -27.07
N GLN A 220 -15.00 -8.65 -26.04
CA GLN A 220 -15.86 -9.10 -24.94
C GLN A 220 -16.98 -8.07 -24.73
N VAL A 221 -18.18 -8.55 -24.45
CA VAL A 221 -19.33 -7.73 -24.07
C VAL A 221 -19.72 -8.10 -22.64
N TYR A 222 -19.86 -7.09 -21.81
CA TYR A 222 -20.35 -7.22 -20.46
C TYR A 222 -21.59 -6.35 -20.28
N GLU A 223 -22.68 -6.94 -19.78
CA GLU A 223 -23.94 -6.23 -19.50
C GLU A 223 -23.95 -5.79 -18.03
N ASP A 224 -24.21 -4.51 -17.80
CA ASP A 224 -24.29 -3.92 -16.47
C ASP A 224 -25.35 -2.81 -16.43
N ARG A 225 -25.80 -2.46 -15.23
CA ARG A 225 -26.76 -1.35 -15.01
C ARG A 225 -26.01 -0.02 -15.01
N VAL A 226 -25.79 0.52 -16.18
CA VAL A 226 -25.00 1.74 -16.42
C VAL A 226 -25.83 2.79 -17.16
N PRO A 227 -25.56 4.08 -16.94
CA PRO A 227 -26.30 5.15 -17.63
C PRO A 227 -26.00 5.20 -19.14
N GLU A 228 -24.81 4.80 -19.55
CA GLU A 228 -24.35 4.87 -20.94
C GLU A 228 -23.45 3.69 -21.28
N ALA A 229 -23.44 3.28 -22.56
CA ALA A 229 -22.51 2.27 -23.06
C ALA A 229 -21.07 2.83 -23.03
N ARG A 230 -20.11 1.99 -22.63
CA ARG A 230 -18.69 2.31 -22.64
C ARG A 230 -17.92 1.31 -23.49
N ILE A 231 -17.03 1.78 -24.31
CA ILE A 231 -16.09 0.95 -25.08
C ILE A 231 -14.69 1.22 -24.57
N LEU A 232 -13.95 0.17 -24.28
CA LEU A 232 -12.56 0.22 -23.86
C LEU A 232 -11.69 -0.48 -24.90
N PHE A 233 -10.66 0.20 -25.33
CA PHE A 233 -9.60 -0.37 -26.15
C PHE A 233 -8.34 -0.47 -25.30
N SER A 234 -7.68 -1.63 -25.31
CA SER A 234 -6.46 -1.86 -24.54
C SER A 234 -5.43 -2.63 -25.37
N TRP A 235 -4.18 -2.29 -25.17
CA TRP A 235 -3.00 -2.91 -25.78
C TRP A 235 -1.98 -3.24 -24.68
N ASN A 236 -1.20 -4.30 -24.89
CA ASN A 236 -0.02 -4.63 -24.07
C ASN A 236 1.21 -3.91 -24.60
#